data_278c4f883b5def446a2fd2d58b8e781c
#
_entry.id   278c4f883b5def446a2fd2d58b8e781c
#
_cell.length_a   1.000
_cell.length_b   1.000
_cell.length_c   1.000
_cell.angle_alpha   90.00
_cell.angle_beta   90.00
_cell.angle_gamma   90.00
#
_symmetry.space_group_name_H-M   'P 1'
#
loop_
_entity.id
_entity.type
_entity.pdbx_description
1 polymer ?
#
loop_
_entity_poly.entity_id
_entity_poly.type
_entity_poly.pdbx_seq_one_letter_code
_entity_poly.pdbx_strand_id
1 'polypeptide(L)'
;QDSKNIAVCNLISLNLSAFLQHDKTWDWGRLEQATRSAVRQLDNLVDITSTPVEEAMHSNMQNRAVGLGYMGFADILEKLEISYESDTAYELIDQLSEFISYYAIDESANLAKERGSYPNFKGSGWSRGLLPIDTIAALSESRQQTVNISTKQRLDWETLRAKVKKGMRNATLMAIAPTANISHVTGTTPGLDPQFSQIFSRSTLNGKFLEVNHNLVAKLKELKLWDELKDELLINQ
;
A
#
# COMPACT_ATOMS: atom_id res chain seq x y z
N GLN A 1 -7.23 19.81 8.73
CA GLN A 1 -6.59 21.00 8.13
C GLN A 1 -7.26 22.26 8.65
N ASP A 2 -6.45 23.26 8.92
CA ASP A 2 -6.89 24.61 9.26
C ASP A 2 -5.84 25.61 8.72
N SER A 3 -6.00 26.92 9.01
CA SER A 3 -5.06 27.96 8.53
C SER A 3 -3.64 27.85 9.06
N LYS A 4 -3.38 26.96 10.03
CA LYS A 4 -2.07 26.74 10.67
C LYS A 4 -1.49 25.35 10.38
N ASN A 5 -2.28 24.44 9.81
CA ASN A 5 -1.91 23.04 9.61
C ASN A 5 -2.30 22.57 8.19
N ILE A 6 -1.36 22.67 7.27
CA ILE A 6 -1.52 22.20 5.91
C ILE A 6 -0.89 20.80 5.81
N ALA A 7 -1.68 19.83 5.32
CA ALA A 7 -1.21 18.47 5.17
C ALA A 7 -0.14 18.33 4.07
N VAL A 8 0.87 17.52 4.33
CA VAL A 8 1.92 17.13 3.37
C VAL A 8 1.84 15.64 3.11
N CYS A 9 1.99 15.23 1.86
CA CYS A 9 2.02 13.84 1.46
C CYS A 9 3.47 13.34 1.34
N ASN A 10 3.87 12.42 2.21
CA ASN A 10 5.12 11.68 2.14
C ASN A 10 4.74 10.22 1.85
N LEU A 11 4.94 9.75 0.62
CA LEU A 11 4.40 8.49 0.13
C LEU A 11 5.48 7.56 -0.40
N ILE A 12 5.33 6.26 -0.09
CA ILE A 12 6.05 5.15 -0.73
C ILE A 12 5.02 4.07 -1.07
N SER A 13 5.21 3.37 -2.20
CA SER A 13 4.41 2.20 -2.57
C SER A 13 5.31 1.00 -2.83
N LEU A 14 5.03 -0.12 -2.15
CA LEU A 14 5.71 -1.40 -2.37
C LEU A 14 5.18 -2.04 -3.65
N ASN A 15 6.07 -2.55 -4.50
CA ASN A 15 5.68 -3.40 -5.62
C ASN A 15 5.47 -4.83 -5.11
N LEU A 16 4.22 -5.24 -4.93
CA LEU A 16 3.87 -6.55 -4.38
C LEU A 16 4.38 -7.70 -5.25
N SER A 17 4.43 -7.52 -6.58
CA SER A 17 4.93 -8.56 -7.51
C SER A 17 6.38 -8.97 -7.24
N ALA A 18 7.17 -8.11 -6.58
CA ALA A 18 8.55 -8.41 -6.24
C ALA A 18 8.70 -9.41 -5.09
N PHE A 19 7.63 -9.70 -4.35
CA PHE A 19 7.62 -10.59 -3.19
C PHE A 19 6.93 -11.94 -3.46
N LEU A 20 6.33 -12.10 -4.64
CA LEU A 20 5.82 -13.39 -5.10
C LEU A 20 6.95 -14.13 -5.83
N GLN A 21 7.28 -15.33 -5.35
CA GLN A 21 8.34 -16.18 -5.93
C GLN A 21 7.84 -16.93 -7.16
N HIS A 22 8.74 -17.53 -7.92
CA HIS A 22 8.41 -18.29 -9.13
C HIS A 22 7.54 -19.52 -8.85
N ASP A 23 7.68 -20.11 -7.66
CA ASP A 23 6.87 -21.24 -7.20
C ASP A 23 5.50 -20.83 -6.61
N LYS A 24 5.12 -19.57 -6.81
CA LYS A 24 3.89 -18.97 -6.31
C LYS A 24 3.82 -18.85 -4.78
N THR A 25 4.93 -18.98 -4.07
CA THR A 25 5.03 -18.71 -2.63
C THR A 25 5.40 -17.27 -2.33
N TRP A 26 5.08 -16.80 -1.11
CA TRP A 26 5.40 -15.44 -0.67
C TRP A 26 6.72 -15.39 0.08
N ASP A 27 7.58 -14.43 -0.27
CA ASP A 27 8.75 -14.07 0.52
C ASP A 27 8.35 -13.08 1.62
N TRP A 28 7.72 -13.59 2.67
CA TRP A 28 7.27 -12.81 3.81
C TRP A 28 8.43 -12.10 4.53
N GLY A 29 9.59 -12.74 4.62
CA GLY A 29 10.76 -12.13 5.28
C GLY A 29 11.25 -10.89 4.53
N ARG A 30 11.32 -10.96 3.21
CA ARG A 30 11.69 -9.82 2.37
C ARG A 30 10.62 -8.73 2.39
N LEU A 31 9.33 -9.09 2.43
CA LEU A 31 8.23 -8.14 2.53
C LEU A 31 8.28 -7.40 3.87
N GLU A 32 8.54 -8.09 4.98
CA GLU A 32 8.76 -7.45 6.29
C GLU A 32 9.90 -6.44 6.25
N GLN A 33 11.06 -6.86 5.77
CA GLN A 33 12.25 -5.99 5.68
C GLN A 33 11.99 -4.75 4.82
N ALA A 34 11.32 -4.93 3.67
CA ALA A 34 10.97 -3.83 2.79
C ALA A 34 9.98 -2.86 3.45
N THR A 35 8.98 -3.39 4.17
CA THR A 35 8.00 -2.60 4.92
C THR A 35 8.69 -1.75 5.99
N ARG A 36 9.54 -2.35 6.81
CA ARG A 36 10.30 -1.63 7.86
C ARG A 36 11.22 -0.58 7.27
N SER A 37 11.95 -0.94 6.21
CA SER A 37 12.84 -0.01 5.50
C SER A 37 12.08 1.18 4.91
N ALA A 38 10.91 0.94 4.32
CA ALA A 38 10.06 1.98 3.75
C ALA A 38 9.58 2.97 4.82
N VAL A 39 9.17 2.50 6.00
CA VAL A 39 8.77 3.38 7.11
C VAL A 39 9.94 4.24 7.61
N ARG A 40 11.15 3.68 7.73
CA ARG A 40 12.36 4.45 8.08
C ARG A 40 12.69 5.51 7.05
N GLN A 41 12.59 5.17 5.77
CA GLN A 41 12.83 6.12 4.68
C GLN A 41 11.79 7.24 4.66
N LEU A 42 10.51 6.91 4.89
CA LEU A 42 9.44 7.89 5.01
C LEU A 42 9.65 8.83 6.21
N ASP A 43 10.07 8.30 7.36
CA ASP A 43 10.39 9.13 8.52
C ASP A 43 11.58 10.06 8.24
N ASN A 44 12.64 9.55 7.59
CA ASN A 44 13.78 10.37 7.17
C ASN A 44 13.35 11.45 6.16
N LEU A 45 12.44 11.12 5.23
CA LEU A 45 11.93 12.07 4.23
C LEU A 45 11.25 13.27 4.90
N VAL A 46 10.52 13.06 5.99
CA VAL A 46 9.90 14.16 6.77
C VAL A 46 10.95 15.19 7.19
N ASP A 47 12.14 14.73 7.63
CA ASP A 47 13.19 15.62 8.14
C ASP A 47 13.93 16.38 7.03
N ILE A 48 14.03 15.82 5.81
CA ILE A 48 14.77 16.42 4.71
C ILE A 48 13.88 17.18 3.70
N THR A 49 12.57 17.00 3.78
CA THR A 49 11.63 17.69 2.90
C THR A 49 11.45 19.14 3.34
N SER A 50 11.81 20.07 2.46
CA SER A 50 11.47 21.48 2.63
C SER A 50 10.17 21.81 1.89
N THR A 51 9.33 22.60 2.51
CA THR A 51 8.11 23.12 1.90
C THR A 51 8.19 24.65 1.86
N PRO A 52 7.68 25.28 0.80
CA PRO A 52 7.72 26.75 0.69
C PRO A 52 6.72 27.45 1.63
N VAL A 53 5.85 26.68 2.30
CA VAL A 53 4.79 27.19 3.17
C VAL A 53 5.09 26.74 4.59
N GLU A 54 5.22 27.67 5.52
CA GLU A 54 5.60 27.40 6.92
C GLU A 54 4.57 26.53 7.64
N GLU A 55 3.27 26.71 7.39
CA GLU A 55 2.20 25.93 7.97
C GLU A 55 2.23 24.46 7.53
N ALA A 56 2.71 24.18 6.32
CA ALA A 56 2.92 22.82 5.82
C ALA A 56 4.12 22.19 6.53
N MET A 57 5.24 22.91 6.67
CA MET A 57 6.42 22.44 7.40
C MET A 57 6.07 22.18 8.87
N HIS A 58 5.38 23.12 9.53
CA HIS A 58 4.93 22.95 10.90
C HIS A 58 4.07 21.69 11.06
N SER A 59 3.04 21.52 10.24
CA SER A 59 2.17 20.35 10.28
C SER A 59 2.93 19.04 10.04
N ASN A 60 3.87 19.04 9.07
CA ASN A 60 4.69 17.88 8.76
C ASN A 60 5.56 17.47 9.97
N MET A 61 6.20 18.41 10.63
CA MET A 61 7.04 18.16 11.81
C MET A 61 6.23 17.77 13.06
N GLN A 62 5.05 18.37 13.26
CA GLN A 62 4.20 18.07 14.44
C GLN A 62 3.55 16.69 14.38
N ASN A 63 3.20 16.22 13.18
CA ASN A 63 2.46 14.98 12.99
C ASN A 63 3.32 13.86 12.41
N ARG A 64 4.39 14.18 11.70
CA ARG A 64 5.23 13.22 10.97
C ARG A 64 4.40 12.22 10.16
N ALA A 65 3.37 12.74 9.47
CA ALA A 65 2.43 11.94 8.72
C ALA A 65 3.08 11.35 7.49
N VAL A 66 2.96 10.03 7.34
CA VAL A 66 3.49 9.28 6.20
C VAL A 66 2.41 8.34 5.66
N GLY A 67 2.57 7.91 4.42
CA GLY A 67 1.68 6.97 3.76
C GLY A 67 2.48 5.90 3.02
N LEU A 68 2.51 4.71 3.58
CA LEU A 68 3.01 3.51 2.93
C LEU A 68 1.84 2.79 2.27
N GLY A 69 1.94 2.58 0.97
CA GLY A 69 0.98 1.79 0.20
C GLY A 69 1.66 0.67 -0.56
N TYR A 70 0.93 0.10 -1.49
CA TYR A 70 1.43 -0.94 -2.38
C TYR A 70 0.74 -0.85 -3.74
N MET A 71 1.33 -1.50 -4.74
CA MET A 71 0.87 -1.57 -6.13
C MET A 71 1.17 -2.96 -6.70
N GLY A 72 0.58 -3.28 -7.86
CA GLY A 72 0.79 -4.58 -8.52
C GLY A 72 -0.08 -5.70 -7.96
N PHE A 73 -1.21 -5.38 -7.31
CA PHE A 73 -2.09 -6.42 -6.76
C PHE A 73 -2.76 -7.23 -7.87
N ALA A 74 -3.26 -6.58 -8.92
CA ALA A 74 -3.86 -7.30 -10.05
C ALA A 74 -2.87 -8.21 -10.77
N ASP A 75 -1.60 -7.79 -10.91
CA ASP A 75 -0.54 -8.65 -11.46
C ASP A 75 -0.35 -9.94 -10.67
N ILE A 76 -0.48 -9.85 -9.32
CA ILE A 76 -0.38 -11.03 -8.46
C ILE A 76 -1.56 -11.96 -8.69
N LEU A 77 -2.77 -11.41 -8.76
CA LEU A 77 -3.98 -12.20 -8.99
C LEU A 77 -3.89 -12.95 -10.32
N GLU A 78 -3.41 -12.28 -11.38
CA GLU A 78 -3.19 -12.90 -12.69
C GLU A 78 -2.15 -14.03 -12.63
N LYS A 79 -1.02 -13.81 -11.96
CA LYS A 79 0.02 -14.84 -11.77
C LYS A 79 -0.46 -16.05 -10.96
N LEU A 80 -1.32 -15.80 -9.97
CA LEU A 80 -1.92 -16.85 -9.14
C LEU A 80 -3.18 -17.47 -9.76
N GLU A 81 -3.65 -16.94 -10.88
CA GLU A 81 -4.88 -17.36 -11.57
C GLU A 81 -6.12 -17.22 -10.67
N ILE A 82 -6.16 -16.13 -9.89
CA ILE A 82 -7.26 -15.79 -8.98
C ILE A 82 -8.12 -14.71 -9.64
N SER A 83 -9.44 -14.93 -9.68
CA SER A 83 -10.37 -13.89 -10.16
C SER A 83 -10.39 -12.69 -9.21
N TYR A 84 -10.36 -11.48 -9.78
CA TYR A 84 -10.31 -10.23 -9.03
C TYR A 84 -11.49 -10.06 -8.06
N GLU A 85 -12.69 -10.50 -8.44
CA GLU A 85 -13.90 -10.40 -7.62
C GLU A 85 -14.16 -11.63 -6.74
N SER A 86 -13.17 -12.50 -6.55
CA SER A 86 -13.33 -13.71 -5.75
C SER A 86 -13.06 -13.48 -4.26
N ASP A 87 -13.68 -14.28 -3.41
CA ASP A 87 -13.40 -14.31 -1.96
C ASP A 87 -11.92 -14.60 -1.68
N THR A 88 -11.26 -15.39 -2.53
CA THR A 88 -9.83 -15.68 -2.44
C THR A 88 -9.00 -14.42 -2.66
N ALA A 89 -9.39 -13.54 -3.59
CA ALA A 89 -8.71 -12.27 -3.79
C ALA A 89 -8.89 -11.35 -2.59
N TYR A 90 -10.10 -11.30 -2.02
CA TYR A 90 -10.37 -10.51 -0.81
C TYR A 90 -9.60 -11.03 0.41
N GLU A 91 -9.50 -12.35 0.58
CA GLU A 91 -8.70 -12.93 1.68
C GLU A 91 -7.21 -12.65 1.49
N LEU A 92 -6.70 -12.71 0.27
CA LEU A 92 -5.30 -12.43 -0.04
C LEU A 92 -4.94 -10.97 0.26
N ILE A 93 -5.77 -10.01 -0.19
CA ILE A 93 -5.48 -8.60 0.08
C ILE A 93 -5.63 -8.25 1.56
N ASP A 94 -6.57 -8.87 2.27
CA ASP A 94 -6.71 -8.73 3.73
C ASP A 94 -5.44 -9.21 4.45
N GLN A 95 -4.92 -10.38 4.07
CA GLN A 95 -3.69 -10.93 4.64
C GLN A 95 -2.45 -10.04 4.36
N LEU A 96 -2.29 -9.57 3.12
CA LEU A 96 -1.18 -8.69 2.75
C LEU A 96 -1.27 -7.35 3.46
N SER A 97 -2.47 -6.77 3.54
CA SER A 97 -2.71 -5.50 4.21
C SER A 97 -2.47 -5.61 5.72
N GLU A 98 -2.92 -6.69 6.34
CA GLU A 98 -2.64 -6.99 7.75
C GLU A 98 -1.13 -7.06 7.99
N PHE A 99 -0.42 -7.84 7.18
CA PHE A 99 1.02 -8.03 7.32
C PHE A 99 1.79 -6.72 7.19
N ILE A 100 1.55 -5.96 6.12
CA ILE A 100 2.24 -4.69 5.87
C ILE A 100 1.92 -3.66 6.96
N SER A 101 0.64 -3.52 7.34
CA SER A 101 0.26 -2.57 8.38
C SER A 101 0.82 -2.92 9.75
N TYR A 102 0.85 -4.20 10.10
CA TYR A 102 1.44 -4.66 11.35
C TYR A 102 2.91 -4.26 11.46
N TYR A 103 3.72 -4.59 10.47
CA TYR A 103 5.16 -4.29 10.49
C TYR A 103 5.46 -2.80 10.29
N ALA A 104 4.60 -2.06 9.60
CA ALA A 104 4.70 -0.61 9.51
C ALA A 104 4.45 0.06 10.88
N ILE A 105 3.43 -0.38 11.60
CA ILE A 105 3.11 0.13 12.94
C ILE A 105 4.21 -0.27 13.94
N ASP A 106 4.66 -1.52 13.88
CA ASP A 106 5.74 -2.00 14.74
C ASP A 106 7.04 -1.21 14.55
N GLU A 107 7.39 -0.91 13.29
CA GLU A 107 8.59 -0.14 12.99
C GLU A 107 8.47 1.34 13.40
N SER A 108 7.30 1.96 13.23
CA SER A 108 7.07 3.32 13.72
C SER A 108 7.18 3.40 15.26
N ALA A 109 6.75 2.37 15.98
CA ALA A 109 6.94 2.27 17.41
C ALA A 109 8.43 2.05 17.80
N ASN A 110 9.20 1.28 17.01
CA ASN A 110 10.65 1.17 17.17
C ASN A 110 11.33 2.52 16.97
N LEU A 111 10.98 3.24 15.91
CA LEU A 111 11.50 4.59 15.63
C LEU A 111 11.16 5.57 16.76
N ALA A 112 9.97 5.47 17.36
CA ALA A 112 9.61 6.29 18.50
C ALA A 112 10.52 6.01 19.71
N LYS A 113 10.92 4.76 19.93
CA LYS A 113 11.90 4.39 20.97
C LYS A 113 13.30 4.93 20.68
N GLU A 114 13.70 4.96 19.41
CA GLU A 114 15.00 5.45 18.96
C GLU A 114 15.10 6.97 18.94
N ARG A 115 14.05 7.66 18.45
CA ARG A 115 14.09 9.07 18.05
C ARG A 115 13.04 9.95 18.74
N GLY A 116 12.23 9.36 19.64
CA GLY A 116 11.08 10.02 20.26
C GLY A 116 9.81 9.93 19.44
N SER A 117 8.68 10.05 20.11
CA SER A 117 7.36 10.10 19.46
C SER A 117 7.15 11.41 18.69
N TYR A 118 6.23 11.41 17.73
CA TYR A 118 5.82 12.65 17.11
C TYR A 118 5.17 13.61 18.15
N PRO A 119 5.34 14.95 18.01
CA PRO A 119 4.91 15.90 19.06
C PRO A 119 3.44 15.78 19.47
N ASN A 120 2.54 15.58 18.52
CA ASN A 120 1.09 15.46 18.77
C ASN A 120 0.66 14.03 19.17
N PHE A 121 1.57 13.18 19.65
CA PHE A 121 1.24 11.81 20.05
C PHE A 121 0.26 11.73 21.22
N LYS A 122 0.44 12.58 22.24
CA LYS A 122 -0.41 12.55 23.44
C LYS A 122 -1.86 12.91 23.09
N GLY A 123 -2.80 12.07 23.49
CA GLY A 123 -4.22 12.22 23.17
C GLY A 123 -4.64 11.65 21.82
N SER A 124 -3.70 11.17 21.00
CA SER A 124 -3.97 10.49 19.72
C SER A 124 -4.65 9.12 19.90
N GLY A 125 -5.16 8.56 18.81
CA GLY A 125 -5.63 7.18 18.78
C GLY A 125 -4.56 6.19 19.24
N TRP A 126 -3.32 6.36 18.77
CA TRP A 126 -2.20 5.53 19.14
C TRP A 126 -1.92 5.55 20.65
N SER A 127 -1.93 6.73 21.29
CA SER A 127 -1.69 6.85 22.74
C SER A 127 -2.77 6.17 23.59
N ARG A 128 -3.97 6.00 23.01
CA ARG A 128 -5.08 5.22 23.61
C ARG A 128 -5.00 3.74 23.27
N GLY A 129 -4.09 3.35 22.37
CA GLY A 129 -3.92 1.98 21.89
C GLY A 129 -4.94 1.56 20.83
N LEU A 130 -5.51 2.53 20.10
CA LEU A 130 -6.39 2.21 18.98
C LEU A 130 -5.57 1.73 17.79
N LEU A 131 -5.89 0.54 17.33
CA LEU A 131 -5.33 -0.09 16.13
C LEU A 131 -6.34 -0.01 14.96
N PRO A 132 -5.95 -0.28 13.72
CA PRO A 132 -6.87 -0.22 12.58
C PRO A 132 -8.17 -0.99 12.79
N ILE A 133 -8.11 -2.20 13.38
CA ILE A 133 -9.28 -3.04 13.64
C ILE A 133 -10.30 -2.36 14.57
N ASP A 134 -9.86 -1.56 15.53
CA ASP A 134 -10.73 -0.89 16.51
C ASP A 134 -11.57 0.23 15.84
N THR A 135 -11.14 0.72 14.67
CA THR A 135 -11.86 1.77 13.94
C THR A 135 -13.13 1.28 13.25
N ILE A 136 -13.31 -0.04 13.10
CA ILE A 136 -14.49 -0.65 12.47
C ILE A 136 -15.75 -0.37 13.29
N ALA A 137 -15.67 -0.49 14.62
CA ALA A 137 -16.79 -0.21 15.50
C ALA A 137 -17.21 1.27 15.40
N ALA A 138 -16.25 2.19 15.47
CA ALA A 138 -16.50 3.62 15.31
C ALA A 138 -17.08 3.97 13.93
N LEU A 139 -16.64 3.29 12.87
CA LEU A 139 -17.16 3.45 11.53
C LEU A 139 -18.61 2.96 11.42
N SER A 140 -18.92 1.81 12.01
CA SER A 140 -20.28 1.25 12.05
C SER A 140 -21.24 2.19 12.78
N GLU A 141 -20.83 2.72 13.93
CA GLU A 141 -21.59 3.70 14.70
C GLU A 141 -21.84 4.98 13.90
N SER A 142 -20.79 5.56 13.32
CA SER A 142 -20.87 6.78 12.51
C SER A 142 -21.78 6.64 11.29
N ARG A 143 -21.80 5.48 10.66
CA ARG A 143 -22.64 5.18 9.48
C ARG A 143 -24.03 4.69 9.85
N GLN A 144 -24.30 4.40 11.12
CA GLN A 144 -25.52 3.72 11.59
C GLN A 144 -25.81 2.43 10.83
N GLN A 145 -24.77 1.74 10.41
CA GLN A 145 -24.84 0.53 9.61
C GLN A 145 -23.69 -0.42 10.01
N THR A 146 -23.99 -1.70 10.13
CA THR A 146 -22.97 -2.72 10.38
C THR A 146 -22.00 -2.78 9.19
N VAL A 147 -20.72 -2.61 9.47
CA VAL A 147 -19.65 -2.82 8.49
C VAL A 147 -19.29 -4.30 8.52
N ASN A 148 -19.67 -5.02 7.47
CA ASN A 148 -19.41 -6.46 7.36
C ASN A 148 -18.08 -6.70 6.65
N ILE A 149 -17.01 -6.77 7.42
CA ILE A 149 -15.66 -7.09 6.95
C ILE A 149 -15.03 -8.16 7.82
N SER A 150 -13.99 -8.82 7.31
CA SER A 150 -13.21 -9.79 8.09
C SER A 150 -12.59 -9.12 9.31
N THR A 151 -12.71 -9.77 10.46
CA THR A 151 -12.02 -9.37 11.71
C THR A 151 -10.93 -10.39 12.08
N LYS A 152 -10.55 -11.25 11.14
CA LYS A 152 -9.51 -12.27 11.34
C LYS A 152 -8.17 -11.58 11.61
N GLN A 153 -7.52 -12.01 12.66
CA GLN A 153 -6.18 -11.57 13.04
C GLN A 153 -5.21 -12.75 12.93
N ARG A 154 -4.12 -12.56 12.18
CA ARG A 154 -3.11 -13.59 11.93
C ARG A 154 -1.82 -13.32 12.69
N LEU A 155 -1.68 -12.09 13.23
CA LEU A 155 -0.49 -11.61 13.93
C LEU A 155 -0.83 -11.18 15.36
N ASP A 156 0.19 -11.00 16.22
CA ASP A 156 0.02 -10.64 17.64
C ASP A 156 -0.27 -9.15 17.83
N TRP A 157 -1.48 -8.74 17.52
CA TRP A 157 -1.95 -7.36 17.65
C TRP A 157 -1.98 -6.86 19.09
N GLU A 158 -2.14 -7.72 20.11
CA GLU A 158 -2.19 -7.28 21.50
C GLU A 158 -0.80 -6.88 22.01
N THR A 159 0.23 -7.62 21.67
CA THR A 159 1.62 -7.19 21.96
C THR A 159 1.94 -5.87 21.25
N LEU A 160 1.49 -5.71 19.99
CA LEU A 160 1.66 -4.47 19.26
C LEU A 160 0.88 -3.30 19.89
N ARG A 161 -0.35 -3.54 20.35
CA ARG A 161 -1.17 -2.55 21.11
C ARG A 161 -0.45 -2.03 22.35
N ALA A 162 0.17 -2.92 23.11
CA ALA A 162 0.96 -2.54 24.29
C ALA A 162 2.18 -1.69 23.93
N LYS A 163 2.76 -1.94 22.74
CA LYS A 163 3.93 -1.24 22.21
C LYS A 163 3.57 0.18 21.73
N VAL A 164 2.51 0.33 20.94
CA VAL A 164 2.10 1.64 20.39
C VAL A 164 1.67 2.64 21.46
N LYS A 165 1.10 2.17 22.58
CA LYS A 165 0.76 3.03 23.73
C LYS A 165 1.98 3.73 24.33
N LYS A 166 3.17 3.16 24.19
CA LYS A 166 4.42 3.72 24.70
C LYS A 166 5.00 4.81 23.82
N GLY A 167 4.62 4.83 22.53
CA GLY A 167 5.08 5.83 21.58
C GLY A 167 4.92 5.38 20.14
N MET A 168 4.64 6.35 19.27
CA MET A 168 4.66 6.21 17.82
C MET A 168 5.44 7.36 17.20
N ARG A 169 6.22 7.08 16.15
CA ARG A 169 7.01 8.09 15.45
C ARG A 169 6.18 8.89 14.44
N ASN A 170 5.12 8.28 13.91
CA ASN A 170 4.32 8.82 12.82
C ASN A 170 2.83 8.81 13.21
N ALA A 171 2.10 9.89 12.90
CA ALA A 171 0.67 10.00 13.19
C ALA A 171 -0.17 9.11 12.28
N THR A 172 0.24 8.97 11.01
CA THR A 172 -0.35 8.06 10.01
C THR A 172 0.74 7.21 9.38
N LEU A 173 0.39 6.05 8.88
CA LEU A 173 1.36 5.10 8.30
C LEU A 173 0.92 4.56 6.96
N MET A 174 -0.35 4.18 6.80
CA MET A 174 -0.84 3.50 5.61
C MET A 174 -1.62 4.44 4.71
N ALA A 175 -1.30 4.42 3.42
CA ALA A 175 -2.08 5.07 2.38
C ALA A 175 -1.81 4.38 1.03
N ILE A 176 -2.84 3.89 0.38
CA ILE A 176 -2.73 3.36 -0.99
C ILE A 176 -2.86 4.54 -1.94
N ALA A 177 -1.72 4.97 -2.48
CA ALA A 177 -1.68 6.05 -3.47
C ALA A 177 -2.10 5.53 -4.86
N PRO A 178 -2.56 6.40 -5.77
CA PRO A 178 -2.94 6.00 -7.12
C PRO A 178 -1.84 5.34 -7.95
N THR A 179 -0.58 5.67 -7.72
CA THR A 179 0.64 5.12 -8.34
C THR A 179 0.65 5.06 -9.87
N ALA A 180 -0.19 5.88 -10.51
CA ALA A 180 -0.41 5.85 -11.96
C ALA A 180 0.87 5.96 -12.82
N ASN A 181 1.85 6.74 -12.36
CA ASN A 181 3.12 6.90 -13.09
C ASN A 181 4.21 5.91 -12.63
N ILE A 182 4.35 5.71 -11.32
CA ILE A 182 5.43 4.84 -10.81
C ILE A 182 5.18 3.36 -11.11
N SER A 183 3.92 2.94 -11.24
CA SER A 183 3.59 1.57 -11.65
C SER A 183 4.14 1.24 -13.05
N HIS A 184 4.10 2.20 -13.98
CA HIS A 184 4.70 2.01 -15.31
C HIS A 184 6.22 1.87 -15.26
N VAL A 185 6.88 2.64 -14.39
CA VAL A 185 8.34 2.54 -14.22
C VAL A 185 8.73 1.16 -13.68
N THR A 186 7.89 0.58 -12.85
CA THR A 186 8.12 -0.73 -12.24
C THR A 186 7.51 -1.90 -13.01
N GLY A 187 6.76 -1.62 -14.09
CA GLY A 187 6.10 -2.63 -14.92
C GLY A 187 5.00 -3.39 -14.19
N THR A 188 4.18 -2.68 -13.40
CA THR A 188 3.08 -3.27 -12.62
C THR A 188 1.78 -2.48 -12.81
N THR A 189 0.67 -3.06 -12.34
CA THR A 189 -0.61 -2.36 -12.22
C THR A 189 -0.59 -1.33 -11.10
N PRO A 190 -1.33 -0.22 -11.21
CA PRO A 190 -1.38 0.81 -10.18
C PRO A 190 -2.22 0.35 -8.98
N GLY A 191 -1.71 0.60 -7.78
CA GLY A 191 -2.44 0.35 -6.53
C GLY A 191 -3.05 -1.05 -6.47
N LEU A 192 -4.34 -1.08 -6.22
CA LEU A 192 -5.18 -2.28 -6.23
C LEU A 192 -5.91 -2.49 -7.56
N ASP A 193 -5.86 -1.52 -8.46
CA ASP A 193 -6.67 -1.51 -9.68
C ASP A 193 -6.25 -2.60 -10.66
N PRO A 194 -7.20 -3.18 -11.39
CA PRO A 194 -6.89 -4.10 -12.48
C PRO A 194 -6.26 -3.38 -13.68
N GLN A 195 -5.78 -4.14 -14.65
CA GLN A 195 -5.35 -3.59 -15.93
C GLN A 195 -6.52 -2.84 -16.59
N PHE A 196 -6.24 -1.65 -17.08
CA PHE A 196 -7.21 -0.83 -17.79
C PHE A 196 -7.74 -1.52 -19.07
N SER A 197 -6.82 -2.12 -19.82
CA SER A 197 -7.09 -2.97 -20.97
C SER A 197 -5.93 -3.96 -21.12
N GLN A 198 -6.16 -5.08 -21.79
CA GLN A 198 -5.14 -6.09 -22.02
C GLN A 198 -4.08 -5.62 -23.02
N ILE A 199 -4.50 -4.79 -23.98
CA ILE A 199 -3.65 -4.11 -24.95
C ILE A 199 -4.23 -2.72 -25.17
N PHE A 200 -3.42 -1.68 -25.09
CA PHE A 200 -3.86 -0.31 -25.38
C PHE A 200 -2.73 0.57 -25.90
N SER A 201 -3.08 1.60 -26.63
CA SER A 201 -2.14 2.58 -27.12
C SER A 201 -2.04 3.76 -26.15
N ARG A 202 -0.86 4.01 -25.63
CA ARG A 202 -0.55 5.13 -24.75
C ARG A 202 0.12 6.25 -25.54
N SER A 203 -0.44 7.44 -25.47
CA SER A 203 0.17 8.65 -26.03
C SER A 203 0.90 9.43 -24.93
N THR A 204 2.16 9.78 -25.20
CA THR A 204 2.97 10.67 -24.36
C THR A 204 3.55 11.78 -25.22
N LEU A 205 4.23 12.75 -24.59
CA LEU A 205 4.98 13.79 -25.33
C LEU A 205 6.07 13.19 -26.24
N ASN A 206 6.58 12.01 -25.92
CA ASN A 206 7.65 11.33 -26.66
C ASN A 206 7.13 10.36 -27.74
N GLY A 207 5.81 10.25 -27.92
CA GLY A 207 5.21 9.38 -28.91
C GLY A 207 4.11 8.47 -28.41
N LYS A 208 3.70 7.54 -29.28
CA LYS A 208 2.71 6.50 -28.96
C LYS A 208 3.42 5.18 -28.69
N PHE A 209 3.02 4.53 -27.63
CA PHE A 209 3.55 3.23 -27.20
C PHE A 209 2.40 2.24 -27.07
N LEU A 210 2.63 1.02 -27.53
CA LEU A 210 1.70 -0.08 -27.30
C LEU A 210 2.02 -0.73 -25.96
N GLU A 211 1.07 -0.68 -25.04
CA GLU A 211 1.13 -1.35 -23.75
C GLU A 211 0.40 -2.69 -23.86
N VAL A 212 1.01 -3.73 -23.34
CA VAL A 212 0.49 -5.11 -23.40
C VAL A 212 0.56 -5.71 -22.01
N ASN A 213 -0.49 -6.43 -21.62
CA ASN A 213 -0.45 -7.22 -20.38
C ASN A 213 0.53 -8.40 -20.54
N HIS A 214 1.69 -8.28 -19.91
CA HIS A 214 2.76 -9.28 -19.99
C HIS A 214 2.37 -10.62 -19.35
N ASN A 215 1.54 -10.62 -18.31
CA ASN A 215 1.07 -11.85 -17.66
C ASN A 215 0.15 -12.63 -18.61
N LEU A 216 -0.77 -11.94 -19.30
CA LEU A 216 -1.62 -12.54 -20.32
C LEU A 216 -0.79 -13.16 -21.45
N VAL A 217 0.17 -12.41 -21.99
CA VAL A 217 1.05 -12.90 -23.06
C VAL A 217 1.84 -14.12 -22.62
N ALA A 218 2.38 -14.10 -21.40
CA ALA A 218 3.10 -15.24 -20.85
C ALA A 218 2.21 -16.47 -20.74
N LYS A 219 0.97 -16.30 -20.26
CA LYS A 219 0.00 -17.39 -20.12
C LYS A 219 -0.44 -17.95 -21.48
N LEU A 220 -0.71 -17.09 -22.45
CA LEU A 220 -1.07 -17.54 -23.81
C LEU A 220 0.08 -18.30 -24.48
N LYS A 221 1.32 -17.90 -24.27
CA LYS A 221 2.50 -18.65 -24.76
C LYS A 221 2.64 -20.01 -24.07
N GLU A 222 2.45 -20.09 -22.77
CA GLU A 222 2.43 -21.35 -22.01
C GLU A 222 1.37 -22.32 -22.57
N LEU A 223 0.17 -21.80 -22.86
CA LEU A 223 -0.94 -22.56 -23.44
C LEU A 223 -0.79 -22.83 -24.94
N LYS A 224 0.25 -22.27 -25.58
CA LYS A 224 0.48 -22.34 -27.06
C LYS A 224 -0.62 -21.69 -27.90
N LEU A 225 -1.36 -20.74 -27.31
CA LEU A 225 -2.46 -20.02 -27.96
C LEU A 225 -2.04 -18.62 -28.49
N TRP A 226 -0.80 -18.19 -28.21
CA TRP A 226 -0.35 -16.84 -28.56
C TRP A 226 -0.44 -16.55 -30.07
N ASP A 227 0.02 -17.47 -30.91
CA ASP A 227 0.06 -17.26 -32.36
C ASP A 227 -1.33 -17.25 -33.00
N GLU A 228 -2.30 -17.89 -32.37
CA GLU A 228 -3.70 -17.94 -32.80
C GLU A 228 -4.46 -16.67 -32.39
N LEU A 229 -4.25 -16.17 -31.16
CA LEU A 229 -5.07 -15.12 -30.56
C LEU A 229 -4.45 -13.72 -30.63
N LYS A 230 -3.17 -13.57 -30.93
CA LYS A 230 -2.47 -12.26 -30.92
C LYS A 230 -3.12 -11.21 -31.84
N ASP A 231 -3.54 -11.63 -33.04
CA ASP A 231 -4.12 -10.71 -34.01
C ASP A 231 -5.54 -10.29 -33.61
N GLU A 232 -6.30 -11.20 -33.02
CA GLU A 232 -7.65 -10.90 -32.49
C GLU A 232 -7.57 -9.92 -31.30
N LEU A 233 -6.60 -10.12 -30.40
CA LEU A 233 -6.35 -9.22 -29.27
C LEU A 233 -5.96 -7.80 -29.73
N LEU A 234 -5.24 -7.68 -30.85
CA LEU A 234 -4.84 -6.38 -31.43
C LEU A 234 -6.00 -5.65 -32.10
N ILE A 235 -6.96 -6.39 -32.67
CA ILE A 235 -8.10 -5.84 -33.41
C ILE A 235 -9.24 -5.42 -32.46
N ASN A 236 -9.48 -6.19 -31.40
CA ASN A 236 -10.62 -6.01 -30.49
C ASN A 236 -10.24 -5.26 -29.20
N GLN A 237 -9.37 -4.27 -29.29
CA GLN A 237 -8.95 -3.41 -28.17
C GLN A 237 -10.10 -2.82 -27.37
#